data_b4af29d4b92efd59be5c5561552b6a1c
#
_entry.id   b4af29d4b92efd59be5c5561552b6a1c
#
_cell.length_a   1.000
_cell.length_b   1.000
_cell.length_c   1.000
_cell.angle_alpha   90.00
_cell.angle_beta   90.00
_cell.angle_gamma   90.00
#
_symmetry.space_group_name_H-M   'P 1'
#
loop_
_entity.id
_entity.type
_entity.pdbx_description
1 polymer ?
#
loop_
_entity_poly.entity_id
_entity_poly.type
_entity_poly.pdbx_seq_one_letter_code
_entity_poly.pdbx_strand_id
1 'polypeptide(L)'
;FYAGLSVPQAFGLDLTFTNEQGEFFTKRVQHFYGQVGYYKFFRNDGFLEPSMWVKYTPNAPVNVDVNLRYQLPTALWIGAGGSSAGAVHLETGFVLGENAGLSNTFRLGYGFDYNFSTFGPSTGGTHELNLTLSFQN
;
A
#
# COMPACT_ATOMS: atom_id res chain seq x y z
N PHE A 1 -15.17 5.25 -8.68
CA PHE A 1 -13.97 5.82 -8.03
C PHE A 1 -14.11 5.73 -6.51
N TYR A 2 -13.00 5.80 -5.82
CA TYR A 2 -12.94 5.91 -4.37
C TYR A 2 -11.91 6.97 -3.98
N ALA A 3 -12.12 7.57 -2.81
CA ALA A 3 -11.18 8.49 -2.18
C ALA A 3 -11.23 8.28 -0.66
N GLY A 4 -10.13 8.49 0.00
CA GLY A 4 -10.01 8.35 1.45
C GLY A 4 -8.98 9.30 2.02
N LEU A 5 -9.21 9.71 3.27
CA LEU A 5 -8.29 10.51 4.07
C LEU A 5 -8.09 9.81 5.41
N SER A 6 -6.88 9.84 5.92
CA SER A 6 -6.54 9.28 7.22
C SER A 6 -5.50 10.13 7.92
N VAL A 7 -5.69 10.34 9.21
CA VAL A 7 -4.75 11.04 10.08
C VAL A 7 -4.45 10.12 11.28
N PRO A 8 -3.57 9.15 11.12
CA PRO A 8 -3.14 8.32 12.25
C PRO A 8 -2.43 9.22 13.27
N GLN A 9 -2.64 8.91 14.54
CA GLN A 9 -2.08 9.68 15.65
C GLN A 9 -2.55 11.16 15.67
N ALA A 10 -3.83 11.39 15.35
CA ALA A 10 -4.42 12.74 15.34
C ALA A 10 -4.23 13.47 16.68
N PHE A 11 -4.20 12.71 17.79
CA PHE A 11 -3.89 13.21 19.12
C PHE A 11 -2.47 12.79 19.50
N GLY A 12 -1.50 13.69 19.31
CA GLY A 12 -0.11 13.49 19.76
C GLY A 12 -0.03 13.66 21.28
N LEU A 13 0.48 12.65 21.98
CA LEU A 13 0.92 12.80 23.36
C LEU A 13 2.44 13.06 23.34
N ASP A 14 2.84 14.22 23.78
CA ASP A 14 4.26 14.50 24.02
C ASP A 14 4.60 13.91 25.40
N LEU A 15 5.52 12.97 25.44
CA LEU A 15 5.99 12.34 26.67
C LEU A 15 7.39 12.89 26.98
N THR A 16 7.51 13.46 28.18
CA THR A 16 8.80 13.89 28.73
C THR A 16 9.20 12.89 29.80
N PHE A 17 10.37 12.31 29.68
CA PHE A 17 10.98 11.44 30.68
C PHE A 17 12.19 12.15 31.25
N THR A 18 12.21 12.33 32.55
CA THR A 18 13.35 12.91 33.27
C THR A 18 14.04 11.80 34.05
N ASN A 19 15.34 11.64 33.86
CA ASN A 19 16.18 10.77 34.69
C ASN A 19 17.43 11.53 35.18
N GLU A 20 18.25 10.92 36.01
CA GLU A 20 19.46 11.52 36.53
C GLU A 20 20.50 11.95 35.47
N GLN A 21 20.33 11.48 34.22
CA GLN A 21 21.22 11.74 33.09
C GLN A 21 20.69 12.81 32.12
N GLY A 22 19.43 13.29 32.31
CA GLY A 22 18.81 14.32 31.49
C GLY A 22 17.35 14.14 31.18
N GLU A 23 16.81 15.04 30.39
CA GLU A 23 15.44 14.99 29.91
C GLU A 23 15.38 14.40 28.48
N PHE A 24 14.51 13.43 28.29
CA PHE A 24 14.23 12.83 26.98
C PHE A 24 12.82 13.20 26.54
N PHE A 25 12.72 13.81 25.36
CA PHE A 25 11.45 14.19 24.75
C PHE A 25 11.09 13.20 23.65
N THR A 26 9.93 12.57 23.78
CA THR A 26 9.36 11.77 22.68
C THR A 26 8.15 12.51 22.14
N LYS A 27 8.27 13.05 20.92
CA LYS A 27 7.18 13.71 20.21
C LYS A 27 6.64 12.81 19.14
N ARG A 28 5.34 12.53 19.18
CA ARG A 28 4.67 11.85 18.07
C ARG A 28 4.38 12.85 16.95
N VAL A 29 4.88 12.54 15.77
CA VAL A 29 4.63 13.36 14.58
C VAL A 29 3.35 12.88 13.90
N GLN A 30 2.43 13.80 13.62
CA GLN A 30 1.21 13.49 12.88
C GLN A 30 1.52 13.16 11.43
N HIS A 31 0.84 12.15 10.90
CA HIS A 31 0.92 11.76 9.50
C HIS A 31 -0.44 11.99 8.85
N PHE A 32 -0.42 12.48 7.63
CA PHE A 32 -1.62 12.71 6.83
C PHE A 32 -1.54 11.83 5.59
N TYR A 33 -2.56 11.05 5.35
CA TYR A 33 -2.66 10.19 4.17
C TYR A 33 -3.89 10.56 3.36
N GLY A 34 -3.70 10.71 2.06
CA GLY A 34 -4.76 10.84 1.09
C GLY A 34 -4.66 9.71 0.07
N GLN A 35 -5.79 9.17 -0.33
CA GLN A 35 -5.87 8.11 -1.31
C GLN A 35 -6.98 8.41 -2.31
N VAL A 36 -6.72 8.14 -3.58
CA VAL A 36 -7.72 8.18 -4.65
C VAL A 36 -7.48 7.04 -5.62
N GLY A 37 -8.55 6.47 -6.14
CA GLY A 37 -8.46 5.45 -7.19
C GLY A 37 -9.73 5.36 -8.01
N TYR A 38 -9.61 4.73 -9.16
CA TYR A 38 -10.67 4.58 -10.13
C TYR A 38 -10.69 3.18 -10.71
N TYR A 39 -11.89 2.58 -10.89
CA TYR A 39 -12.07 1.30 -11.56
C TYR A 39 -12.63 1.53 -12.95
N LYS A 40 -11.91 1.08 -13.97
CA LYS A 40 -12.38 1.01 -15.35
C LYS A 40 -12.65 -0.44 -15.71
N PHE A 41 -13.92 -0.81 -15.76
CA PHE A 41 -14.35 -2.16 -16.15
C PHE A 41 -14.37 -2.32 -17.66
N PHE A 42 -13.96 -3.50 -18.12
CA PHE A 42 -14.00 -3.91 -19.52
C PHE A 42 -15.15 -4.91 -19.75
N ARG A 43 -15.52 -5.11 -21.01
CA ARG A 43 -16.60 -6.02 -21.39
C ARG A 43 -16.29 -7.51 -21.13
N ASN A 44 -15.06 -7.85 -20.88
CA ASN A 44 -14.56 -9.19 -20.62
C ASN A 44 -14.39 -9.50 -19.13
N ASP A 45 -15.10 -8.79 -18.25
CA ASP A 45 -15.04 -8.90 -16.78
C ASP A 45 -13.67 -8.57 -16.16
N GLY A 46 -12.72 -8.06 -16.95
CA GLY A 46 -11.49 -7.49 -16.45
C GLY A 46 -11.69 -6.03 -16.01
N PHE A 47 -10.80 -5.53 -15.19
CA PHE A 47 -10.77 -4.10 -14.84
C PHE A 47 -9.34 -3.56 -14.69
N LEU A 48 -9.21 -2.27 -14.92
CA LEU A 48 -8.00 -1.50 -14.66
C LEU A 48 -8.27 -0.57 -13.47
N GLU A 49 -7.33 -0.54 -12.54
CA GLU A 49 -7.39 0.29 -11.34
C GLU A 49 -6.13 1.16 -11.23
N PRO A 50 -6.12 2.37 -11.79
CA PRO A 50 -5.16 3.38 -11.39
C PRO A 50 -5.49 3.90 -9.99
N SER A 51 -4.46 4.06 -9.16
CA SER A 51 -4.59 4.65 -7.84
C SER A 51 -3.38 5.51 -7.46
N MET A 52 -3.60 6.43 -6.55
CA MET A 52 -2.57 7.32 -6.04
C MET A 52 -2.72 7.46 -4.52
N TRP A 53 -1.59 7.42 -3.84
CA TRP A 53 -1.47 7.72 -2.42
C TRP A 53 -0.58 8.93 -2.22
N VAL A 54 -0.99 9.81 -1.35
CA VAL A 54 -0.20 10.97 -0.91
C VAL A 54 0.03 10.83 0.59
N LYS A 55 1.29 10.89 1.00
CA LYS A 55 1.71 10.81 2.39
C LYS A 55 2.42 12.09 2.76
N TYR A 56 1.93 12.78 3.77
CA TYR A 56 2.53 14.00 4.27
C TYR A 56 2.83 13.87 5.76
N THR A 57 4.04 14.28 6.12
CA THR A 57 4.51 14.38 7.49
C THR A 57 5.16 15.75 7.65
N PRO A 58 4.83 16.54 8.69
CA PRO A 58 5.49 17.82 8.96
C PRO A 58 7.02 17.66 9.00
N ASN A 59 7.72 18.58 8.36
CA ASN A 59 9.18 18.59 8.21
C ASN A 59 9.79 17.45 7.38
N ALA A 60 8.98 16.72 6.61
CA ALA A 60 9.45 15.73 5.64
C ALA A 60 8.91 16.05 4.24
N PRO A 61 9.62 15.64 3.17
CA PRO A 61 9.10 15.75 1.81
C PRO A 61 7.78 15.00 1.65
N VAL A 62 6.87 15.56 0.85
CA VAL A 62 5.64 14.84 0.47
C VAL A 62 6.02 13.60 -0.34
N ASN A 63 5.48 12.47 0.05
CA ASN A 63 5.63 11.24 -0.70
C ASN A 63 4.33 10.96 -1.49
N VAL A 64 4.50 10.66 -2.77
CA VAL A 64 3.41 10.29 -3.70
C VAL A 64 3.72 8.93 -4.29
N ASP A 65 2.81 7.99 -4.09
CA ASP A 65 2.86 6.66 -4.69
C ASP A 65 1.77 6.57 -5.75
N VAL A 66 2.12 6.12 -6.95
CA VAL A 66 1.20 5.87 -8.06
C VAL A 66 1.21 4.40 -8.40
N ASN A 67 0.03 3.80 -8.56
CA ASN A 67 -0.14 2.39 -8.82
C ASN A 67 -1.10 2.18 -9.99
N LEU A 68 -0.86 1.11 -10.73
CA LEU A 68 -1.74 0.63 -11.78
C LEU A 68 -1.90 -0.88 -11.63
N ARG A 69 -3.10 -1.35 -11.37
CA ARG A 69 -3.44 -2.77 -11.28
C ARG A 69 -4.40 -3.16 -12.40
N TYR A 70 -4.13 -4.27 -13.04
CA TYR A 70 -5.00 -4.88 -14.03
C TYR A 70 -5.46 -6.25 -13.56
N GLN A 71 -6.77 -6.40 -13.40
CA GLN A 71 -7.43 -7.67 -13.16
C GLN A 71 -7.81 -8.29 -14.49
N LEU A 72 -7.26 -9.46 -14.78
CA LEU A 72 -7.64 -10.23 -15.95
C LEU A 72 -9.03 -10.88 -15.74
N PRO A 73 -9.74 -11.24 -16.81
CA PRO A 73 -11.00 -11.99 -16.74
C PRO A 73 -10.87 -13.33 -16.03
N THR A 74 -9.68 -13.88 -16.04
CA THR A 74 -9.28 -15.06 -15.26
C THR A 74 -8.97 -14.69 -13.82
N ALA A 75 -8.63 -15.63 -13.00
CA ALA A 75 -8.27 -15.40 -11.60
C ALA A 75 -7.04 -14.51 -11.39
N LEU A 76 -6.24 -14.25 -12.42
CA LEU A 76 -4.95 -13.56 -12.33
C LEU A 76 -5.12 -12.03 -12.31
N TRP A 77 -4.34 -11.36 -11.48
CA TRP A 77 -4.10 -9.91 -11.54
C TRP A 77 -2.62 -9.58 -11.53
N ILE A 78 -2.27 -8.46 -12.13
CA ILE A 78 -0.92 -7.91 -12.17
C ILE A 78 -0.98 -6.41 -11.86
N GLY A 79 0.05 -5.90 -11.22
CA GLY A 79 0.16 -4.48 -10.90
C GLY A 79 1.61 -4.01 -10.89
N ALA A 80 1.75 -2.72 -11.06
CA ALA A 80 3.02 -2.02 -10.95
C ALA A 80 2.79 -0.62 -10.41
N GLY A 81 3.79 -0.08 -9.74
CA GLY A 81 3.73 1.27 -9.24
C GLY A 81 5.10 1.84 -8.92
N GLY A 82 5.08 3.08 -8.47
CA GLY A 82 6.29 3.77 -8.06
C GLY A 82 6.02 4.88 -7.09
N SER A 83 7.04 5.18 -6.30
CA SER A 83 7.04 6.17 -5.25
C SER A 83 7.99 7.33 -5.58
N SER A 84 7.57 8.56 -5.28
CA SER A 84 8.44 9.72 -5.34
C SER A 84 9.65 9.64 -4.38
N ALA A 85 9.61 8.71 -3.41
CA ALA A 85 10.72 8.40 -2.52
C ALA A 85 11.81 7.54 -3.18
N GLY A 86 11.65 7.16 -4.45
CA GLY A 86 12.65 6.39 -5.20
C GLY A 86 12.49 4.87 -5.04
N ALA A 87 11.25 4.39 -5.01
CA ALA A 87 10.94 2.97 -5.03
C ALA A 87 10.04 2.64 -6.22
N VAL A 88 10.19 1.44 -6.76
CA VAL A 88 9.24 0.81 -7.68
C VAL A 88 8.77 -0.49 -7.08
N HIS A 89 7.53 -0.87 -7.38
CA HIS A 89 6.98 -2.14 -6.95
C HIS A 89 6.25 -2.82 -8.11
N LEU A 90 6.32 -4.14 -8.10
CA LEU A 90 5.60 -5.03 -8.98
C LEU A 90 4.78 -5.97 -8.11
N GLU A 91 3.58 -6.24 -8.53
CA GLU A 91 2.69 -7.13 -7.81
C GLU A 91 1.94 -8.05 -8.76
N THR A 92 1.63 -9.25 -8.30
CA THR A 92 0.79 -10.21 -9.03
C THR A 92 0.06 -11.10 -8.05
N GLY A 93 -0.99 -11.74 -8.49
CA GLY A 93 -1.69 -12.68 -7.65
C GLY A 93 -2.90 -13.31 -8.31
N PHE A 94 -3.55 -14.18 -7.54
CA PHE A 94 -4.71 -14.93 -7.96
C PHE A 94 -5.89 -14.68 -7.05
N VAL A 95 -7.07 -14.66 -7.63
CA VAL A 95 -8.36 -14.63 -6.93
C VAL A 95 -9.17 -15.85 -7.34
N LEU A 96 -9.32 -16.80 -6.45
CA LEU A 96 -10.10 -18.01 -6.63
C LEU A 96 -11.36 -17.93 -5.76
N GLY A 97 -12.51 -18.08 -6.34
CA GLY A 97 -13.80 -17.99 -5.68
C GLY A 97 -14.87 -18.68 -6.54
N GLU A 98 -15.98 -18.00 -6.79
CA GLU A 98 -17.05 -18.51 -7.68
C GLU A 98 -16.56 -18.88 -9.07
N ASN A 99 -15.57 -18.14 -9.61
CA ASN A 99 -14.90 -18.43 -10.87
C ASN A 99 -14.19 -19.81 -10.88
N ALA A 100 -13.89 -20.37 -9.72
CA ALA A 100 -13.30 -21.70 -9.53
C ALA A 100 -14.29 -22.69 -8.89
N GLY A 101 -15.57 -22.34 -8.78
CA GLY A 101 -16.60 -23.17 -8.15
C GLY A 101 -16.49 -23.28 -6.63
N LEU A 102 -15.81 -22.32 -6.00
CA LEU A 102 -15.64 -22.26 -4.55
C LEU A 102 -16.65 -21.29 -3.93
N SER A 103 -17.26 -21.68 -2.82
CA SER A 103 -18.16 -20.81 -2.04
C SER A 103 -17.40 -19.73 -1.26
N ASN A 104 -16.12 -19.95 -1.01
CA ASN A 104 -15.24 -19.00 -0.34
C ASN A 104 -14.25 -18.37 -1.32
N THR A 105 -13.81 -17.15 -1.07
CA THR A 105 -12.83 -16.48 -1.93
C THR A 105 -11.44 -16.54 -1.31
N PHE A 106 -10.50 -17.07 -2.08
CA PHE A 106 -9.07 -17.08 -1.82
C PHE A 106 -8.37 -16.01 -2.64
N ARG A 107 -7.54 -15.20 -2.00
CA ARG A 107 -6.64 -14.28 -2.70
C ARG A 107 -5.22 -14.58 -2.27
N LEU A 108 -4.35 -14.86 -3.22
CA LEU A 108 -2.91 -15.01 -3.02
C LEU A 108 -2.24 -13.90 -3.81
N GLY A 109 -1.44 -13.09 -3.13
CA GLY A 109 -0.67 -12.02 -3.73
C GLY A 109 0.81 -12.19 -3.47
N TYR A 110 1.62 -11.77 -4.42
CA TYR A 110 3.06 -11.62 -4.31
C TYR A 110 3.44 -10.22 -4.75
N GLY A 111 4.24 -9.55 -3.92
CA GLY A 111 4.81 -8.23 -4.18
C GLY A 111 6.34 -8.29 -4.19
N PHE A 112 6.92 -7.46 -5.05
CA PHE A 112 8.36 -7.20 -5.10
C PHE A 112 8.59 -5.69 -5.15
N ASP A 113 9.31 -5.17 -4.15
CA ASP A 113 9.71 -3.77 -4.08
C ASP A 113 11.21 -3.64 -4.31
N TYR A 114 11.58 -2.68 -5.14
CA TYR A 114 12.97 -2.31 -5.36
C TYR A 114 13.15 -0.82 -5.06
N ASN A 115 14.05 -0.52 -4.14
CA ASN A 115 14.36 0.86 -3.74
C ASN A 115 15.69 1.29 -4.35
N PHE A 116 15.65 2.35 -5.18
CA PHE A 116 16.81 2.95 -5.81
C PHE A 116 17.15 4.34 -5.24
N SER A 117 16.56 4.71 -4.09
CA SER A 117 17.00 5.89 -3.34
C SER A 117 18.42 5.71 -2.80
N THR A 118 18.99 6.78 -2.24
CA THR A 118 20.36 6.80 -1.68
C THR A 118 20.64 5.67 -0.68
N PHE A 119 19.60 5.16 -0.03
CA PHE A 119 19.67 4.01 0.89
C PHE A 119 19.35 2.66 0.24
N GLY A 120 18.91 2.65 -1.02
CA GLY A 120 18.26 1.50 -1.64
C GLY A 120 19.16 0.45 -2.28
N PRO A 121 20.14 0.80 -3.14
CA PRO A 121 20.84 -0.21 -3.94
C PRO A 121 21.59 -1.26 -3.14
N SER A 122 21.99 -0.93 -1.92
CA SER A 122 22.71 -1.82 -1.02
C SER A 122 21.80 -2.69 -0.13
N THR A 123 20.50 -2.39 -0.07
CA THR A 123 19.52 -3.12 0.74
C THR A 123 18.79 -4.23 -0.02
N GLY A 124 18.96 -4.28 -1.36
CA GLY A 124 18.29 -5.28 -2.21
C GLY A 124 16.80 -5.00 -2.39
N GLY A 125 16.08 -5.99 -2.91
CA GLY A 125 14.62 -5.95 -3.04
C GLY A 125 13.92 -6.55 -1.82
N THR A 126 12.68 -6.15 -1.60
CA THR A 126 11.80 -6.72 -0.58
C THR A 126 10.76 -7.60 -1.27
N HIS A 127 10.47 -8.75 -0.68
CA HIS A 127 9.47 -9.70 -1.16
C HIS A 127 8.35 -9.80 -0.15
N GLU A 128 7.12 -9.74 -0.61
CA GLU A 128 5.92 -9.86 0.23
C GLU A 128 4.99 -10.94 -0.32
N LEU A 129 4.45 -11.75 0.57
CA LEU A 129 3.39 -12.70 0.28
C LEU A 129 2.16 -12.31 1.08
N ASN A 130 1.02 -12.21 0.41
CA ASN A 130 -0.26 -11.88 1.00
C ASN A 130 -1.27 -12.99 0.75
N LEU A 131 -1.95 -13.44 1.80
CA LEU A 131 -3.03 -14.43 1.71
C LEU A 131 -4.28 -13.86 2.38
N THR A 132 -5.37 -13.81 1.64
CA THR A 132 -6.68 -13.38 2.15
C THR A 132 -7.71 -14.49 1.94
N LEU A 133 -8.46 -14.78 2.97
CA LEU A 133 -9.60 -15.70 2.96
C LEU A 133 -10.86 -14.91 3.27
N SER A 134 -11.87 -15.01 2.40
CA SER A 134 -13.17 -14.40 2.62
C SER A 134 -14.23 -15.49 2.63
N PHE A 135 -14.96 -15.59 3.74
CA PHE A 135 -16.06 -16.53 3.92
C PHE A 135 -17.36 -15.83 3.57
N GLN A 136 -18.17 -16.44 2.70
CA GLN A 136 -19.55 -16.00 2.45
C GLN A 136 -20.47 -16.85 3.31
N ASN A 137 -21.26 -16.19 4.15
CA ASN A 137 -22.33 -16.80 4.94
C ASN A 137 -23.63 -16.71 4.18
#